data_2874c8c269a6c67561a39cf17ae62873
#
_entry.id   2874c8c269a6c67561a39cf17ae62873
#
_cell.length_a   1.000
_cell.length_b   1.000
_cell.length_c   1.000
_cell.angle_alpha   90.00
_cell.angle_beta   90.00
_cell.angle_gamma   90.00
#
_symmetry.space_group_name_H-M   'P 1'
#
loop_
_entity.id
_entity.type
_entity.pdbx_description
1 polymer ?
#
loop_
_entity_poly.entity_id
_entity_poly.type
_entity_poly.pdbx_seq_one_letter_code
_entity_poly.pdbx_strand_id
1 'polypeptide(L)'
;MTDQTWVLPLLTFLPLVGAVVMMLLVPKEAESTHKLIALVSSLAAAALGVALFASFNYDASKDLQFVVDQAWIPRIGSRFIMGVDGISLPLIGLTLFVIPLVVIYSWDHIPNPGNPKAFLSLILILETGMLGSFVAQDLILFFVFFEVVLLPMYFLIGVWGGPNRQYAAIKFFLYTLFGSALMIVSFIAIYFLSDPQTFDMRALPAAAAGISSGAALWIFGGMFMGFGIKVPMFPFHTWLP
;
A
#
# COMPACT_ATOMS: atom_id res chain seq x y z
N MET A 1 -0.47 -5.90 -27.01
CA MET A 1 -0.68 -6.88 -25.90
C MET A 1 -1.00 -6.15 -24.59
N THR A 2 -1.82 -5.10 -24.62
CA THR A 2 -1.97 -4.15 -23.50
C THR A 2 -3.38 -4.13 -22.89
N ASP A 3 -4.22 -5.13 -23.19
CA ASP A 3 -5.62 -5.16 -22.71
C ASP A 3 -5.83 -6.00 -21.43
N GLN A 4 -4.77 -6.24 -20.64
CA GLN A 4 -4.90 -6.98 -19.38
C GLN A 4 -5.20 -6.06 -18.20
N THR A 5 -6.23 -5.24 -18.32
CA THR A 5 -6.67 -4.28 -17.30
C THR A 5 -7.09 -4.93 -15.97
N TRP A 6 -7.31 -6.26 -15.94
CA TRP A 6 -7.71 -7.02 -14.75
C TRP A 6 -6.52 -7.45 -13.87
N VAL A 7 -5.28 -7.49 -14.43
CA VAL A 7 -4.11 -8.07 -13.76
C VAL A 7 -3.75 -7.31 -12.48
N LEU A 8 -3.62 -5.97 -12.55
CA LEU A 8 -3.23 -5.16 -11.39
C LEU A 8 -4.30 -5.15 -10.29
N PRO A 9 -5.61 -4.96 -10.57
CA PRO A 9 -6.64 -5.11 -9.55
C PRO A 9 -6.64 -6.50 -8.91
N LEU A 10 -6.55 -7.57 -9.71
CA LEU A 10 -6.54 -8.91 -9.17
C LEU A 10 -5.31 -9.15 -8.28
N LEU A 11 -4.11 -8.79 -8.75
CA LEU A 11 -2.87 -8.91 -7.99
C LEU A 11 -2.95 -8.16 -6.64
N THR A 12 -3.52 -6.95 -6.64
CA THR A 12 -3.61 -6.09 -5.45
C THR A 12 -4.64 -6.60 -4.45
N PHE A 13 -5.82 -7.04 -4.92
CA PHE A 13 -6.93 -7.40 -4.04
C PHE A 13 -7.02 -8.89 -3.70
N LEU A 14 -6.25 -9.75 -4.36
CA LEU A 14 -6.26 -11.18 -4.09
C LEU A 14 -5.89 -11.53 -2.63
N PRO A 15 -4.85 -10.93 -2.02
CA PRO A 15 -4.58 -11.14 -0.60
C PRO A 15 -5.72 -10.68 0.31
N LEU A 16 -6.36 -9.56 -0.01
CA LEU A 16 -7.54 -9.08 0.74
C LEU A 16 -8.70 -10.05 0.69
N VAL A 17 -8.96 -10.66 -0.48
CA VAL A 17 -9.98 -11.70 -0.61
C VAL A 17 -9.66 -12.88 0.31
N GLY A 18 -8.39 -13.32 0.35
CA GLY A 18 -7.93 -14.35 1.29
C GLY A 18 -8.17 -13.97 2.75
N ALA A 19 -7.86 -12.73 3.14
CA ALA A 19 -8.12 -12.22 4.48
C ALA A 19 -9.62 -12.22 4.82
N VAL A 20 -10.48 -11.74 3.93
CA VAL A 20 -11.94 -11.70 4.11
C VAL A 20 -12.52 -13.10 4.22
N VAL A 21 -12.14 -14.03 3.35
CA VAL A 21 -12.55 -15.44 3.41
C VAL A 21 -12.16 -16.04 4.76
N MET A 22 -10.91 -15.83 5.19
CA MET A 22 -10.41 -16.32 6.48
C MET A 22 -11.22 -15.74 7.66
N MET A 23 -11.47 -14.42 7.63
CA MET A 23 -12.17 -13.74 8.74
C MET A 23 -13.64 -14.12 8.84
N LEU A 24 -14.35 -14.26 7.72
CA LEU A 24 -15.80 -14.44 7.71
C LEU A 24 -16.24 -15.90 7.65
N LEU A 25 -15.50 -16.77 6.94
CA LEU A 25 -15.97 -18.11 6.61
C LEU A 25 -15.28 -19.23 7.39
N VAL A 26 -14.09 -18.97 7.98
CA VAL A 26 -13.33 -20.03 8.67
C VAL A 26 -13.47 -19.91 10.19
N PRO A 27 -13.86 -20.99 10.91
CA PRO A 27 -13.91 -21.00 12.37
C PRO A 27 -12.55 -20.73 13.00
N LYS A 28 -12.52 -20.17 14.21
CA LYS A 28 -11.26 -19.79 14.90
C LYS A 28 -10.37 -21.00 15.20
N GLU A 29 -10.98 -22.16 15.41
CA GLU A 29 -10.32 -23.41 15.78
C GLU A 29 -9.57 -24.07 14.61
N ALA A 30 -9.86 -23.67 13.39
CA ALA A 30 -9.27 -24.25 12.16
C ALA A 30 -7.91 -23.61 11.81
N GLU A 31 -6.93 -23.70 12.70
CA GLU A 31 -5.62 -23.05 12.54
C GLU A 31 -4.90 -23.43 11.24
N SER A 32 -4.89 -24.72 10.88
CA SER A 32 -4.26 -25.20 9.66
C SER A 32 -4.90 -24.59 8.40
N THR A 33 -6.22 -24.38 8.44
CA THR A 33 -6.95 -23.75 7.32
C THR A 33 -6.57 -22.26 7.19
N HIS A 34 -6.39 -21.54 8.31
CA HIS A 34 -5.94 -20.15 8.26
C HIS A 34 -4.57 -20.03 7.62
N LYS A 35 -3.62 -20.86 8.04
CA LYS A 35 -2.27 -20.92 7.50
C LYS A 35 -2.28 -21.26 6.00
N LEU A 36 -3.09 -22.24 5.59
CA LEU A 36 -3.22 -22.64 4.20
C LEU A 36 -3.81 -21.52 3.33
N ILE A 37 -4.89 -20.87 3.77
CA ILE A 37 -5.49 -19.76 3.02
C ILE A 37 -4.49 -18.61 2.85
N ALA A 38 -3.78 -18.23 3.91
CA ALA A 38 -2.77 -17.18 3.84
C ALA A 38 -1.66 -17.54 2.85
N LEU A 39 -1.15 -18.77 2.90
CA LEU A 39 -0.11 -19.23 1.99
C LEU A 39 -0.59 -19.28 0.53
N VAL A 40 -1.78 -19.84 0.30
CA VAL A 40 -2.34 -19.94 -1.06
C VAL A 40 -2.60 -18.57 -1.64
N SER A 41 -3.16 -17.63 -0.85
CA SER A 41 -3.44 -16.27 -1.31
C SER A 41 -2.16 -15.51 -1.66
N SER A 42 -1.15 -15.55 -0.80
CA SER A 42 0.14 -14.87 -1.06
C SER A 42 0.92 -15.51 -2.20
N LEU A 43 0.94 -16.84 -2.34
CA LEU A 43 1.56 -17.53 -3.47
C LEU A 43 0.82 -17.29 -4.78
N ALA A 44 -0.51 -17.21 -4.77
CA ALA A 44 -1.29 -16.89 -5.96
C ALA A 44 -1.02 -15.45 -6.43
N ALA A 45 -0.91 -14.48 -5.50
CA ALA A 45 -0.47 -13.12 -5.81
C ALA A 45 0.96 -13.12 -6.37
N ALA A 46 1.88 -13.88 -5.77
CA ALA A 46 3.25 -14.02 -6.28
C ALA A 46 3.30 -14.63 -7.69
N ALA A 47 2.48 -15.63 -7.98
CA ALA A 47 2.38 -16.22 -9.32
C ALA A 47 1.88 -15.21 -10.37
N LEU A 48 0.88 -14.39 -10.02
CA LEU A 48 0.45 -13.26 -10.87
C LEU A 48 1.57 -12.25 -11.07
N GLY A 49 2.36 -11.98 -10.03
CA GLY A 49 3.54 -11.12 -10.11
C GLY A 49 4.59 -11.67 -11.10
N VAL A 50 4.87 -12.98 -11.06
CA VAL A 50 5.78 -13.62 -12.05
C VAL A 50 5.25 -13.43 -13.47
N ALA A 51 3.94 -13.60 -13.69
CA ALA A 51 3.33 -13.35 -15.00
C ALA A 51 3.44 -11.86 -15.41
N LEU A 52 3.28 -10.94 -14.47
CA LEU A 52 3.47 -9.49 -14.69
C LEU A 52 4.91 -9.20 -15.14
N PHE A 53 5.93 -9.72 -14.41
CA PHE A 53 7.34 -9.57 -14.77
C PHE A 53 7.67 -10.15 -16.15
N ALA A 54 7.12 -11.31 -16.49
CA ALA A 54 7.34 -11.96 -17.78
C ALA A 54 6.70 -11.19 -18.95
N SER A 55 5.62 -10.45 -18.68
CA SER A 55 4.87 -9.69 -19.69
C SER A 55 5.26 -8.21 -19.76
N PHE A 56 6.11 -7.74 -18.84
CA PHE A 56 6.55 -6.35 -18.79
C PHE A 56 7.51 -6.03 -19.94
N ASN A 57 7.31 -4.91 -20.60
CA ASN A 57 8.21 -4.41 -21.63
C ASN A 57 9.33 -3.57 -21.01
N TYR A 58 10.52 -4.15 -20.88
CA TYR A 58 11.67 -3.50 -20.26
C TYR A 58 12.25 -2.36 -21.10
N ASP A 59 12.08 -2.37 -22.41
CA ASP A 59 12.53 -1.29 -23.30
C ASP A 59 11.71 0.00 -23.11
N ALA A 60 10.46 -0.14 -22.68
CA ALA A 60 9.56 0.95 -22.34
C ALA A 60 9.35 1.11 -20.82
N SER A 61 10.40 0.89 -20.03
CA SER A 61 10.33 0.87 -18.56
C SER A 61 9.95 2.21 -17.91
N LYS A 62 10.08 3.32 -18.64
CA LYS A 62 9.65 4.65 -18.19
C LYS A 62 8.16 4.89 -18.37
N ASP A 63 7.52 4.12 -19.24
CA ASP A 63 6.10 4.25 -19.53
C ASP A 63 5.27 3.39 -18.59
N LEU A 64 4.08 3.89 -18.23
CA LEU A 64 3.14 3.09 -17.44
C LEU A 64 2.55 1.97 -18.28
N GLN A 65 2.60 0.77 -17.77
CA GLN A 65 2.07 -0.44 -18.39
C GLN A 65 0.96 -1.06 -17.55
N PHE A 66 0.12 -1.91 -18.15
CA PHE A 66 -1.04 -2.55 -17.52
C PHE A 66 -2.04 -1.56 -16.93
N VAL A 67 -2.17 -0.39 -17.55
CA VAL A 67 -2.95 0.74 -17.01
C VAL A 67 -4.43 0.37 -16.91
N VAL A 68 -4.98 0.58 -15.72
CA VAL A 68 -6.42 0.58 -15.44
C VAL A 68 -6.83 2.01 -15.13
N ASP A 69 -7.88 2.49 -15.75
CA ASP A 69 -8.36 3.86 -15.55
C ASP A 69 -9.89 3.88 -15.58
N GLN A 70 -10.51 3.98 -14.41
CA GLN A 70 -11.95 3.97 -14.23
C GLN A 70 -12.42 5.12 -13.34
N ALA A 71 -13.65 5.59 -13.56
CA ALA A 71 -14.27 6.57 -12.69
C ALA A 71 -14.51 5.95 -11.30
N TRP A 72 -14.07 6.65 -10.23
CA TRP A 72 -14.22 6.18 -8.86
C TRP A 72 -15.05 7.15 -8.01
N ILE A 73 -14.54 8.37 -7.77
CA ILE A 73 -15.26 9.40 -7.00
C ILE A 73 -15.41 10.67 -7.84
N PRO A 74 -16.41 10.72 -8.76
CA PRO A 74 -16.53 11.83 -9.72
C PRO A 74 -16.70 13.20 -9.07
N ARG A 75 -17.31 13.26 -7.86
CA ARG A 75 -17.55 14.52 -7.15
C ARG A 75 -16.28 15.29 -6.79
N ILE A 76 -15.17 14.59 -6.57
CA ILE A 76 -13.87 15.19 -6.26
C ILE A 76 -12.86 15.01 -7.40
N GLY A 77 -13.28 14.45 -8.53
CA GLY A 77 -12.40 14.23 -9.68
C GLY A 77 -11.36 13.11 -9.46
N SER A 78 -11.47 12.29 -8.41
CA SER A 78 -10.56 11.15 -8.17
C SER A 78 -10.98 9.96 -9.01
N ARG A 79 -10.00 9.26 -9.57
CA ARG A 79 -10.16 8.11 -10.45
C ARG A 79 -9.47 6.88 -9.89
N PHE A 80 -9.98 5.70 -10.21
CA PHE A 80 -9.31 4.44 -9.93
C PHE A 80 -8.30 4.18 -11.04
N ILE A 81 -7.08 4.72 -10.84
CA ILE A 81 -5.99 4.58 -11.81
C ILE A 81 -4.88 3.73 -11.20
N MET A 82 -4.57 2.62 -11.85
CA MET A 82 -3.43 1.77 -11.53
C MET A 82 -2.52 1.63 -12.73
N GLY A 83 -1.22 1.52 -12.50
CA GLY A 83 -0.22 1.30 -13.54
C GLY A 83 1.11 0.88 -12.93
N VAL A 84 1.96 0.25 -13.73
CA VAL A 84 3.30 -0.21 -13.31
C VAL A 84 4.33 0.37 -14.26
N ASP A 85 5.41 0.88 -13.68
CA ASP A 85 6.62 1.32 -14.38
C ASP A 85 7.86 0.54 -13.90
N GLY A 86 9.02 0.86 -14.43
CA GLY A 86 10.29 0.21 -14.08
C GLY A 86 10.76 0.48 -12.64
N ILE A 87 10.17 1.43 -11.91
CA ILE A 87 10.48 1.70 -10.50
C ILE A 87 9.55 0.90 -9.59
N SER A 88 8.26 0.88 -9.89
CA SER A 88 7.25 0.16 -9.09
C SER A 88 7.36 -1.36 -9.22
N LEU A 89 7.75 -1.86 -10.41
CA LEU A 89 7.87 -3.30 -10.67
C LEU A 89 8.76 -4.04 -9.66
N PRO A 90 10.02 -3.65 -9.39
CA PRO A 90 10.87 -4.33 -8.41
C PRO A 90 10.32 -4.23 -6.98
N LEU A 91 9.61 -3.16 -6.61
CA LEU A 91 9.00 -3.02 -5.29
C LEU A 91 7.81 -3.98 -5.12
N ILE A 92 7.01 -4.15 -6.18
CA ILE A 92 5.97 -5.18 -6.25
C ILE A 92 6.61 -6.57 -6.09
N GLY A 93 7.68 -6.84 -6.84
CA GLY A 93 8.41 -8.12 -6.76
C GLY A 93 8.96 -8.41 -5.37
N LEU A 94 9.52 -7.41 -4.70
CA LEU A 94 10.00 -7.53 -3.33
C LEU A 94 8.87 -7.91 -2.36
N THR A 95 7.72 -7.25 -2.46
CA THR A 95 6.55 -7.54 -1.63
C THR A 95 6.07 -8.98 -1.84
N LEU A 96 5.88 -9.38 -3.10
CA LEU A 96 5.41 -10.71 -3.48
C LEU A 96 6.40 -11.83 -3.13
N PHE A 97 7.68 -11.50 -2.98
CA PHE A 97 8.70 -12.44 -2.52
C PHE A 97 8.70 -12.56 -0.99
N VAL A 98 8.65 -11.43 -0.28
CA VAL A 98 8.81 -11.39 1.18
C VAL A 98 7.56 -11.93 1.90
N ILE A 99 6.34 -11.59 1.45
CA ILE A 99 5.13 -11.97 2.18
C ILE A 99 4.90 -13.49 2.25
N PRO A 100 5.03 -14.28 1.18
CA PRO A 100 4.98 -15.74 1.30
C PRO A 100 6.01 -16.30 2.29
N LEU A 101 7.23 -15.75 2.33
CA LEU A 101 8.25 -16.16 3.29
C LEU A 101 7.84 -15.84 4.73
N VAL A 102 7.24 -14.67 4.96
CA VAL A 102 6.69 -14.30 6.28
C VAL A 102 5.59 -15.28 6.69
N VAL A 103 4.69 -15.65 5.80
CA VAL A 103 3.61 -16.62 6.07
C VAL A 103 4.20 -18.00 6.37
N ILE A 104 5.19 -18.47 5.62
CA ILE A 104 5.88 -19.75 5.85
C ILE A 104 6.59 -19.74 7.20
N TYR A 105 7.36 -18.67 7.51
CA TYR A 105 8.03 -18.54 8.80
C TYR A 105 7.06 -18.53 9.96
N SER A 106 5.92 -17.84 9.81
CA SER A 106 4.87 -17.75 10.84
C SER A 106 4.08 -19.05 11.03
N TRP A 107 4.35 -20.08 10.23
CA TRP A 107 3.62 -21.35 10.33
C TRP A 107 3.69 -21.95 11.73
N ASP A 108 4.88 -21.95 12.32
CA ASP A 108 5.15 -22.47 13.65
C ASP A 108 5.63 -21.40 14.64
N HIS A 109 5.73 -20.14 14.21
CA HIS A 109 6.36 -19.05 14.96
C HIS A 109 5.43 -17.83 15.13
N ILE A 110 4.14 -18.06 15.38
CA ILE A 110 3.24 -16.96 15.73
C ILE A 110 3.50 -16.56 17.19
N PRO A 111 3.88 -15.30 17.47
CA PRO A 111 4.17 -14.85 18.83
C PRO A 111 2.93 -14.90 19.74
N ASN A 112 3.15 -14.92 21.06
CA ASN A 112 2.05 -14.80 22.03
C ASN A 112 1.33 -13.44 21.84
N PRO A 113 -0.02 -13.41 21.93
CA PRO A 113 -0.95 -14.43 22.47
C PRO A 113 -1.43 -15.50 21.47
N GLY A 114 -0.76 -15.72 20.35
CA GLY A 114 -1.20 -16.63 19.31
C GLY A 114 -2.25 -15.98 18.38
N ASN A 115 -3.34 -16.70 18.08
CA ASN A 115 -4.41 -16.28 17.17
C ASN A 115 -3.96 -16.16 15.71
N PRO A 116 -3.67 -17.29 15.03
CA PRO A 116 -3.26 -17.33 13.62
C PRO A 116 -4.23 -16.60 12.68
N LYS A 117 -5.53 -16.73 12.96
CA LYS A 117 -6.58 -16.09 12.16
C LYS A 117 -6.39 -14.58 12.07
N ALA A 118 -6.25 -13.89 13.20
CA ALA A 118 -6.10 -12.44 13.23
C ALA A 118 -4.74 -12.02 12.68
N PHE A 119 -3.65 -12.68 13.08
CA PHE A 119 -2.29 -12.38 12.67
C PHE A 119 -2.13 -12.47 11.15
N LEU A 120 -2.50 -13.59 10.55
CA LEU A 120 -2.34 -13.81 9.10
C LEU A 120 -3.30 -12.96 8.27
N SER A 121 -4.52 -12.69 8.77
CA SER A 121 -5.43 -11.75 8.08
C SER A 121 -4.84 -10.35 8.02
N LEU A 122 -4.21 -9.86 9.08
CA LEU A 122 -3.54 -8.55 9.10
C LEU A 122 -2.35 -8.52 8.13
N ILE A 123 -1.58 -9.61 8.00
CA ILE A 123 -0.49 -9.72 7.02
C ILE A 123 -1.02 -9.62 5.59
N LEU A 124 -2.13 -10.30 5.25
CA LEU A 124 -2.72 -10.21 3.91
C LEU A 124 -3.31 -8.83 3.59
N ILE A 125 -3.92 -8.15 4.59
CA ILE A 125 -4.39 -6.77 4.43
C ILE A 125 -3.20 -5.83 4.22
N LEU A 126 -2.10 -6.03 4.96
CA LEU A 126 -0.85 -5.29 4.80
C LEU A 126 -0.28 -5.46 3.39
N GLU A 127 -0.25 -6.69 2.86
CA GLU A 127 0.18 -7.00 1.50
C GLU A 127 -0.63 -6.21 0.46
N THR A 128 -1.96 -6.20 0.60
CA THR A 128 -2.86 -5.43 -0.27
C THR A 128 -2.53 -3.93 -0.23
N GLY A 129 -2.32 -3.36 0.96
CA GLY A 129 -1.97 -1.94 1.11
C GLY A 129 -0.63 -1.60 0.46
N MET A 130 0.38 -2.46 0.62
CA MET A 130 1.69 -2.26 0.00
C MET A 130 1.62 -2.35 -1.52
N LEU A 131 1.01 -3.40 -2.07
CA LEU A 131 0.83 -3.56 -3.52
C LEU A 131 0.06 -2.40 -4.12
N GLY A 132 -1.07 -2.00 -3.48
CA GLY A 132 -1.88 -0.88 -3.92
C GLY A 132 -1.11 0.44 -3.94
N SER A 133 -0.24 0.69 -2.95
CA SER A 133 0.59 1.90 -2.90
C SER A 133 1.60 1.98 -4.05
N PHE A 134 2.09 0.84 -4.55
CA PHE A 134 3.06 0.81 -5.65
C PHE A 134 2.43 0.93 -7.02
N VAL A 135 1.15 0.60 -7.17
CA VAL A 135 0.45 0.65 -8.47
C VAL A 135 -0.48 1.85 -8.62
N ALA A 136 -0.85 2.54 -7.54
CA ALA A 136 -1.76 3.68 -7.60
C ALA A 136 -1.15 4.86 -8.36
N GLN A 137 -1.95 5.44 -9.28
CA GLN A 137 -1.58 6.58 -10.14
C GLN A 137 -2.54 7.77 -9.95
N ASP A 138 -3.35 7.75 -8.91
CA ASP A 138 -4.17 8.86 -8.45
C ASP A 138 -3.79 9.16 -6.99
N LEU A 139 -3.62 10.44 -6.63
CA LEU A 139 -3.14 10.83 -5.29
C LEU A 139 -4.06 10.36 -4.16
N ILE A 140 -5.39 10.37 -4.37
CA ILE A 140 -6.34 9.91 -3.35
C ILE A 140 -6.31 8.38 -3.27
N LEU A 141 -6.25 7.68 -4.40
CA LEU A 141 -6.13 6.22 -4.43
C LEU A 141 -4.82 5.78 -3.74
N PHE A 142 -3.71 6.46 -4.04
CA PHE A 142 -2.43 6.23 -3.36
C PHE A 142 -2.57 6.44 -1.85
N PHE A 143 -3.17 7.55 -1.41
CA PHE A 143 -3.36 7.85 -0.01
C PHE A 143 -4.15 6.76 0.71
N VAL A 144 -5.24 6.27 0.10
CA VAL A 144 -6.05 5.19 0.68
C VAL A 144 -5.21 3.93 0.91
N PHE A 145 -4.47 3.45 -0.09
CA PHE A 145 -3.62 2.26 0.08
C PHE A 145 -2.48 2.49 1.08
N PHE A 146 -1.88 3.67 1.07
CA PHE A 146 -0.83 4.07 2.00
C PHE A 146 -1.31 4.07 3.46
N GLU A 147 -2.58 4.44 3.71
CA GLU A 147 -3.20 4.41 5.04
C GLU A 147 -3.73 3.02 5.42
N VAL A 148 -4.14 2.19 4.45
CA VAL A 148 -4.54 0.81 4.72
C VAL A 148 -3.43 0.02 5.42
N VAL A 149 -2.16 0.32 5.16
CA VAL A 149 -1.00 -0.29 5.83
C VAL A 149 -0.94 0.05 7.33
N LEU A 150 -1.45 1.21 7.73
CA LEU A 150 -1.30 1.73 9.10
C LEU A 150 -2.03 0.87 10.14
N LEU A 151 -3.30 0.53 9.88
CA LEU A 151 -4.11 -0.24 10.83
C LEU A 151 -3.57 -1.66 11.10
N PRO A 152 -3.24 -2.47 10.09
CA PRO A 152 -2.61 -3.77 10.33
C PRO A 152 -1.33 -3.66 11.15
N MET A 153 -0.46 -2.72 10.83
CA MET A 153 0.79 -2.52 11.56
C MET A 153 0.55 -2.11 13.01
N TYR A 154 -0.41 -1.21 13.27
CA TYR A 154 -0.78 -0.84 14.64
C TYR A 154 -1.17 -2.07 15.48
N PHE A 155 -2.03 -2.93 14.94
CA PHE A 155 -2.45 -4.14 15.64
C PHE A 155 -1.33 -5.18 15.76
N LEU A 156 -0.54 -5.38 14.70
CA LEU A 156 0.61 -6.31 14.73
C LEU A 156 1.60 -5.90 15.82
N ILE A 157 1.96 -4.63 15.91
CA ILE A 157 2.85 -4.12 16.96
C ILE A 157 2.17 -4.22 18.34
N GLY A 158 0.92 -3.77 18.46
CA GLY A 158 0.24 -3.64 19.75
C GLY A 158 -0.13 -4.97 20.40
N VAL A 159 -0.37 -6.01 19.60
CA VAL A 159 -0.78 -7.34 20.10
C VAL A 159 0.41 -8.30 20.19
N TRP A 160 1.25 -8.37 19.16
CA TRP A 160 2.33 -9.36 19.05
C TRP A 160 3.74 -8.78 19.24
N GLY A 161 3.85 -7.48 19.53
CA GLY A 161 5.14 -6.82 19.78
C GLY A 161 5.76 -7.18 21.14
N GLY A 162 6.89 -6.53 21.45
CA GLY A 162 7.68 -6.74 22.66
C GLY A 162 7.03 -6.22 23.96
N PRO A 163 7.80 -6.12 25.06
CA PRO A 163 7.27 -5.72 26.37
C PRO A 163 6.56 -4.35 26.38
N ASN A 164 7.03 -3.39 25.62
CA ASN A 164 6.47 -2.03 25.53
C ASN A 164 5.54 -1.82 24.34
N ARG A 165 4.98 -2.90 23.78
CA ARG A 165 4.22 -2.93 22.54
C ARG A 165 3.07 -1.92 22.46
N GLN A 166 2.35 -1.70 23.55
CA GLN A 166 1.22 -0.74 23.56
C GLN A 166 1.69 0.70 23.34
N TYR A 167 2.72 1.11 24.06
CA TYR A 167 3.33 2.42 23.86
C TYR A 167 3.91 2.56 22.46
N ALA A 168 4.63 1.55 21.99
CA ALA A 168 5.22 1.53 20.65
C ALA A 168 4.14 1.63 19.55
N ALA A 169 3.03 0.88 19.67
CA ALA A 169 1.93 0.92 18.72
C ALA A 169 1.26 2.30 18.67
N ILE A 170 0.96 2.91 19.83
CA ILE A 170 0.36 4.24 19.89
C ILE A 170 1.33 5.29 19.31
N LYS A 171 2.61 5.22 19.66
CA LYS A 171 3.63 6.13 19.14
C LYS A 171 3.75 6.02 17.62
N PHE A 172 3.86 4.79 17.10
CA PHE A 172 3.87 4.52 15.67
C PHE A 172 2.64 5.11 14.98
N PHE A 173 1.44 4.81 15.50
CA PHE A 173 0.18 5.28 14.94
C PHE A 173 0.10 6.81 14.88
N LEU A 174 0.36 7.49 16.00
CA LEU A 174 0.26 8.96 16.07
C LEU A 174 1.31 9.66 15.18
N TYR A 175 2.55 9.15 15.14
CA TYR A 175 3.59 9.70 14.28
C TYR A 175 3.22 9.59 12.81
N THR A 176 2.84 8.40 12.38
CA THR A 176 2.53 8.15 10.97
C THR A 176 1.25 8.84 10.54
N LEU A 177 0.21 8.86 11.39
CA LEU A 177 -1.03 9.60 11.12
C LEU A 177 -0.79 11.11 10.98
N PHE A 178 0.06 11.70 11.83
CA PHE A 178 0.42 13.12 11.72
C PHE A 178 1.13 13.41 10.39
N GLY A 179 2.08 12.55 9.98
CA GLY A 179 2.74 12.66 8.67
C GLY A 179 1.77 12.57 7.50
N SER A 180 0.87 11.62 7.55
CA SER A 180 -0.15 11.42 6.53
C SER A 180 -1.15 12.58 6.45
N ALA A 181 -1.48 13.20 7.59
CA ALA A 181 -2.33 14.40 7.60
C ALA A 181 -1.67 15.58 6.86
N LEU A 182 -0.36 15.78 7.01
CA LEU A 182 0.37 16.80 6.25
C LEU A 182 0.43 16.45 4.76
N MET A 183 0.59 15.18 4.43
CA MET A 183 0.64 14.71 3.05
C MET A 183 -0.72 14.91 2.35
N ILE A 184 -1.85 14.54 2.97
CA ILE A 184 -3.17 14.73 2.36
C ILE A 184 -3.50 16.22 2.17
N VAL A 185 -3.11 17.08 3.10
CA VAL A 185 -3.24 18.54 2.94
C VAL A 185 -2.46 19.01 1.71
N SER A 186 -1.25 18.48 1.49
CA SER A 186 -0.45 18.81 0.30
C SER A 186 -1.11 18.29 -0.99
N PHE A 187 -1.71 17.10 -0.99
CA PHE A 187 -2.45 16.57 -2.14
C PHE A 187 -3.68 17.40 -2.49
N ILE A 188 -4.41 17.87 -1.47
CA ILE A 188 -5.54 18.77 -1.64
C ILE A 188 -5.07 20.14 -2.15
N ALA A 189 -3.97 20.66 -1.63
CA ALA A 189 -3.39 21.93 -2.09
C ALA A 189 -2.95 21.88 -3.56
N ILE A 190 -2.27 20.81 -3.98
CA ILE A 190 -1.88 20.66 -5.39
C ILE A 190 -3.10 20.55 -6.31
N TYR A 191 -4.15 19.85 -5.89
CA TYR A 191 -5.40 19.75 -6.63
C TYR A 191 -6.03 21.13 -6.88
N PHE A 192 -6.19 21.95 -5.84
CA PHE A 192 -6.82 23.26 -5.97
C PHE A 192 -5.97 24.29 -6.73
N LEU A 193 -4.65 24.09 -6.76
CA LEU A 193 -3.71 25.01 -7.43
C LEU A 193 -3.34 24.53 -8.85
N SER A 194 -3.71 23.32 -9.24
CA SER A 194 -3.49 22.82 -10.60
C SER A 194 -4.58 23.28 -11.56
N ASP A 195 -4.22 23.44 -12.83
CA ASP A 195 -5.13 23.79 -13.92
C ASP A 195 -4.84 22.89 -15.15
N PRO A 196 -5.77 22.00 -15.54
CA PRO A 196 -7.04 21.68 -14.85
C PRO A 196 -6.83 20.98 -13.50
N GLN A 197 -7.80 21.13 -12.57
CA GLN A 197 -7.78 20.46 -11.28
C GLN A 197 -7.82 18.94 -11.46
N THR A 198 -6.83 18.24 -10.88
CA THR A 198 -6.72 16.78 -11.04
C THR A 198 -5.94 16.14 -9.88
N PHE A 199 -6.29 14.88 -9.55
CA PHE A 199 -5.50 13.99 -8.71
C PHE A 199 -4.71 12.96 -9.54
N ASP A 200 -4.90 12.90 -10.86
CA ASP A 200 -4.18 12.00 -11.75
C ASP A 200 -2.69 12.38 -11.83
N MET A 201 -1.84 11.55 -11.26
CA MET A 201 -0.39 11.79 -11.20
C MET A 201 0.25 11.89 -12.59
N ARG A 202 -0.36 11.31 -13.63
CA ARG A 202 0.12 11.38 -15.02
C ARG A 202 -0.09 12.78 -15.62
N ALA A 203 -1.15 13.46 -15.22
CA ALA A 203 -1.51 14.80 -15.70
C ALA A 203 -0.90 15.93 -14.85
N LEU A 204 -0.55 15.66 -13.60
CA LEU A 204 -0.04 16.66 -12.64
C LEU A 204 1.19 17.43 -13.14
N PRO A 205 2.19 16.85 -13.81
CA PRO A 205 3.35 17.61 -14.27
C PRO A 205 2.99 18.80 -15.17
N ALA A 206 1.96 18.63 -16.02
CA ALA A 206 1.46 19.70 -16.88
C ALA A 206 0.50 20.63 -16.13
N ALA A 207 -0.46 20.07 -15.38
CA ALA A 207 -1.49 20.81 -14.66
C ALA A 207 -0.93 21.69 -13.53
N ALA A 208 0.16 21.28 -12.90
CA ALA A 208 0.81 21.99 -11.79
C ALA A 208 1.89 22.98 -12.24
N ALA A 209 2.18 23.10 -13.53
CA ALA A 209 3.26 23.95 -14.06
C ALA A 209 3.10 25.44 -13.71
N GLY A 210 1.86 25.91 -13.49
CA GLY A 210 1.56 27.29 -13.11
C GLY A 210 1.62 27.59 -11.60
N ILE A 211 1.90 26.60 -10.76
CA ILE A 211 1.95 26.78 -9.31
C ILE A 211 3.17 27.67 -8.95
N SER A 212 2.94 28.71 -8.14
CA SER A 212 4.01 29.59 -7.68
C SER A 212 5.06 28.84 -6.87
N SER A 213 6.33 29.24 -6.96
CA SER A 213 7.43 28.60 -6.23
C SER A 213 7.22 28.56 -4.71
N GLY A 214 6.57 29.59 -4.13
CA GLY A 214 6.25 29.61 -2.71
C GLY A 214 5.23 28.53 -2.34
N ALA A 215 4.15 28.38 -3.11
CA ALA A 215 3.14 27.32 -2.88
C ALA A 215 3.74 25.93 -3.11
N ALA A 216 4.53 25.76 -4.16
CA ALA A 216 5.23 24.50 -4.45
C ALA A 216 6.15 24.07 -3.30
N LEU A 217 6.85 25.02 -2.65
CA LEU A 217 7.70 24.73 -1.49
C LEU A 217 6.90 24.21 -0.30
N TRP A 218 5.72 24.80 0.01
CA TRP A 218 4.86 24.32 1.09
C TRP A 218 4.25 22.95 0.80
N ILE A 219 3.80 22.71 -0.43
CA ILE A 219 3.31 21.41 -0.90
C ILE A 219 4.41 20.35 -0.75
N PHE A 220 5.61 20.66 -1.26
CA PHE A 220 6.77 19.78 -1.12
C PHE A 220 7.10 19.51 0.36
N GLY A 221 7.11 20.55 1.20
CA GLY A 221 7.37 20.42 2.63
C GLY A 221 6.40 19.46 3.33
N GLY A 222 5.10 19.57 3.04
CA GLY A 222 4.09 18.67 3.61
C GLY A 222 4.22 17.23 3.10
N MET A 223 4.48 17.02 1.82
CA MET A 223 4.78 15.69 1.25
C MET A 223 6.07 15.11 1.86
N PHE A 224 7.14 15.92 1.93
CA PHE A 224 8.41 15.51 2.51
C PHE A 224 8.27 15.08 3.97
N MET A 225 7.49 15.82 4.77
CA MET A 225 7.19 15.44 6.15
C MET A 225 6.41 14.12 6.22
N GLY A 226 5.38 13.96 5.37
CA GLY A 226 4.59 12.73 5.32
C GLY A 226 5.43 11.49 5.00
N PHE A 227 6.21 11.55 3.93
CA PHE A 227 7.11 10.47 3.54
C PHE A 227 8.29 10.30 4.50
N GLY A 228 8.89 11.40 4.96
CA GLY A 228 10.03 11.38 5.87
C GLY A 228 9.73 10.77 7.23
N ILE A 229 8.51 10.96 7.74
CA ILE A 229 8.02 10.28 8.95
C ILE A 229 7.86 8.77 8.68
N LYS A 230 7.25 8.39 7.56
CA LYS A 230 6.99 6.98 7.24
C LYS A 230 8.27 6.19 6.92
N VAL A 231 9.25 6.83 6.24
CA VAL A 231 10.57 6.27 5.89
C VAL A 231 11.58 6.33 7.04
N PRO A 232 11.17 6.60 8.24
CA PRO A 232 11.83 7.05 9.45
C PRO A 232 13.13 7.84 9.23
N MET A 233 13.03 8.97 8.51
CA MET A 233 14.18 9.86 8.31
C MET A 233 14.52 10.61 9.61
N PHE A 234 15.80 10.84 9.86
CA PHE A 234 16.21 11.71 10.98
C PHE A 234 15.67 13.15 10.78
N PRO A 235 15.07 13.78 11.81
CA PRO A 235 14.91 13.36 13.20
C PRO A 235 13.58 12.61 13.52
N PHE A 236 12.79 12.24 12.53
CA PHE A 236 11.44 11.67 12.70
C PHE A 236 11.41 10.15 12.89
N HIS A 237 12.58 9.51 13.07
CA HIS A 237 12.75 8.06 13.18
C HIS A 237 12.40 7.48 14.55
N THR A 238 12.10 8.30 15.55
CA THR A 238 12.00 7.88 16.97
C THR A 238 10.83 6.95 17.28
N TRP A 239 9.97 6.69 16.32
CA TRP A 239 8.88 5.72 16.45
C TRP A 239 9.32 4.28 16.09
N LEU A 240 10.42 4.13 15.33
CA LEU A 240 10.85 2.83 14.80
C LEU A 240 11.44 1.88 15.87
N PRO A 241 12.31 2.31 16.83
CA PRO A 241 12.85 1.44 17.87
C PRO A 241 11.86 1.01 18.94
#